data_77774e71362e491d0fc61f3541b76230
#
_entry.id   77774e71362e491d0fc61f3541b76230
#
_cell.length_a   1.000
_cell.length_b   1.000
_cell.length_c   1.000
_cell.angle_alpha   90.00
_cell.angle_beta   90.00
_cell.angle_gamma   90.00
#
_symmetry.space_group_name_H-M   'P 1'
#
loop_
_entity.id
_entity.type
_entity.pdbx_description
1 polymer ?
#
loop_
_entity_poly.entity_id
_entity_poly.type
_entity_poly.pdbx_seq_one_letter_code
_entity_poly.pdbx_strand_id
1 'polypeptide(L)'
;KRTKALMKIAAHFKYRRLLTGSPITKSPMDIYSQTEFLRPGLLGYDSYYAFQGRYAIMVRKTMGSHAFQQLVGYRNLDGLTAKIDHFSYRVLKKDCLDLPDKIYTVRYVGMTAEQVSMYNQIRKHAMVLLENGEMSTAPAVITQMLRLQQILSGHLKTDDGDMVYFQSKRMDALQEILDEHDGKVIVWSRFRYDIQQIVSKLNENYGEGYAAAYYGDTSDEDRNNIIINFQNPDHPLKCFVGNPATAGYGLTLTEANLVVYYANDFNLETRIQSEDRAHRIGQKNNVTYVDLITERTIDEQIVKALRAKIDIGAKVLGEEAKQWLSLTPKK
;
A
#
# COMPACT_ATOMS: atom_id res chain seq x y z
N LYS A 1 -1.81 16.53 13.47
CA LYS A 1 -1.12 17.83 13.54
C LYS A 1 -1.14 18.57 12.20
N ARG A 2 -0.75 17.96 11.07
CA ARG A 2 -0.69 18.59 9.73
C ARG A 2 -2.02 19.18 9.27
N THR A 3 -3.13 18.42 9.35
CA THR A 3 -4.47 18.88 8.95
C THR A 3 -4.90 20.14 9.71
N LYS A 4 -4.66 20.19 11.05
CA LYS A 4 -4.98 21.38 11.84
C LYS A 4 -4.15 22.61 11.44
N ALA A 5 -2.89 22.41 11.06
CA ALA A 5 -2.02 23.50 10.57
C ALA A 5 -2.54 24.03 9.22
N LEU A 6 -2.88 23.13 8.28
CA LEU A 6 -3.44 23.51 6.99
C LEU A 6 -4.76 24.27 7.13
N MET A 7 -5.65 23.87 8.06
CA MET A 7 -6.90 24.60 8.32
C MET A 7 -6.67 26.03 8.83
N LYS A 8 -5.65 26.24 9.65
CA LYS A 8 -5.29 27.60 10.10
C LYS A 8 -4.79 28.47 8.94
N ILE A 9 -3.95 27.91 8.07
CA ILE A 9 -3.43 28.62 6.90
C ILE A 9 -4.54 28.87 5.87
N ALA A 10 -5.49 27.94 5.71
CA ALA A 10 -6.59 28.04 4.75
C ALA A 10 -7.41 29.34 4.92
N ALA A 11 -7.58 29.84 6.15
CA ALA A 11 -8.32 31.07 6.43
C ALA A 11 -7.72 32.33 5.75
N HIS A 12 -6.42 32.30 5.40
CA HIS A 12 -5.74 33.41 4.77
C HIS A 12 -5.85 33.41 3.24
N PHE A 13 -6.42 32.36 2.63
CA PHE A 13 -6.54 32.23 1.17
C PHE A 13 -7.98 32.46 0.70
N LYS A 14 -8.15 33.37 -0.25
CA LYS A 14 -9.42 33.66 -0.91
C LYS A 14 -9.88 32.51 -1.80
N TYR A 15 -8.96 31.88 -2.51
CA TYR A 15 -9.22 30.75 -3.42
C TYR A 15 -8.46 29.53 -2.98
N ARG A 16 -9.15 28.38 -2.91
CA ARG A 16 -8.58 27.10 -2.49
C ARG A 16 -8.98 26.00 -3.45
N ARG A 17 -8.05 25.17 -3.82
CA ARG A 17 -8.28 24.00 -4.70
C ARG A 17 -7.54 22.79 -4.13
N LEU A 18 -8.10 21.61 -4.36
CA LEU A 18 -7.46 20.33 -4.07
C LEU A 18 -7.32 19.55 -5.37
N LEU A 19 -6.13 19.05 -5.63
CA LEU A 19 -5.82 18.17 -6.74
C LEU A 19 -5.35 16.85 -6.15
N THR A 20 -6.10 15.78 -6.36
CA THR A 20 -5.77 14.44 -5.87
C THR A 20 -6.32 13.39 -6.80
N GLY A 21 -5.53 12.35 -7.06
CA GLY A 21 -5.98 11.15 -7.76
C GLY A 21 -6.66 10.11 -6.84
N SER A 22 -6.62 10.31 -5.52
CA SER A 22 -7.13 9.35 -4.53
C SER A 22 -7.68 10.09 -3.32
N PRO A 23 -8.88 10.71 -3.43
CA PRO A 23 -9.46 11.49 -2.32
C PRO A 23 -9.88 10.62 -1.13
N ILE A 24 -10.14 9.34 -1.34
CA ILE A 24 -10.51 8.36 -0.31
C ILE A 24 -9.49 7.24 -0.32
N THR A 25 -8.65 7.19 0.72
CA THR A 25 -7.57 6.20 0.84
C THR A 25 -7.69 5.33 2.08
N LYS A 26 -8.25 5.87 3.15
CA LYS A 26 -8.49 5.15 4.40
C LYS A 26 -9.97 4.87 4.61
N SER A 27 -10.78 5.89 4.41
CA SER A 27 -12.22 5.80 4.62
C SER A 27 -12.95 6.99 3.98
N PRO A 28 -14.29 6.91 3.75
CA PRO A 28 -15.11 8.05 3.33
C PRO A 28 -15.01 9.26 4.26
N MET A 29 -14.56 9.07 5.49
CA MET A 29 -14.34 10.14 6.46
C MET A 29 -13.19 11.08 6.06
N ASP A 30 -12.30 10.65 5.15
CA ASP A 30 -11.20 11.47 4.63
C ASP A 30 -11.71 12.72 3.91
N ILE A 31 -12.90 12.64 3.30
CA ILE A 31 -13.55 13.74 2.56
C ILE A 31 -13.85 14.95 3.46
N TYR A 32 -14.24 14.74 4.72
CA TYR A 32 -14.62 15.83 5.60
C TYR A 32 -13.52 16.89 5.74
N SER A 33 -12.31 16.48 6.07
CA SER A 33 -11.22 17.45 6.25
C SER A 33 -10.78 18.13 4.95
N GLN A 34 -10.93 17.46 3.83
CA GLN A 34 -10.63 18.01 2.51
C GLN A 34 -11.65 19.09 2.13
N THR A 35 -12.91 18.83 2.35
CA THR A 35 -13.99 19.80 2.04
C THR A 35 -14.00 20.99 3.00
N GLU A 36 -13.70 20.79 4.28
CA GLU A 36 -13.50 21.87 5.24
C GLU A 36 -12.33 22.79 4.86
N PHE A 37 -11.25 22.23 4.28
CA PHE A 37 -10.16 23.03 3.73
C PHE A 37 -10.64 23.88 2.54
N LEU A 38 -11.44 23.35 1.64
CA LEU A 38 -11.98 24.10 0.50
C LEU A 38 -12.89 25.24 0.96
N ARG A 39 -13.88 24.92 1.76
CA ARG A 39 -14.81 25.87 2.37
C ARG A 39 -15.43 25.24 3.61
N PRO A 40 -15.30 25.86 4.78
CA PRO A 40 -16.01 25.39 5.99
C PRO A 40 -17.49 25.20 5.76
N GLY A 41 -18.03 24.09 6.22
CA GLY A 41 -19.44 23.73 6.07
C GLY A 41 -19.88 23.33 4.65
N LEU A 42 -18.98 23.09 3.70
CA LEU A 42 -19.30 22.78 2.29
C LEU A 42 -20.20 21.55 2.14
N LEU A 43 -20.05 20.55 3.02
CA LEU A 43 -20.90 19.36 3.03
C LEU A 43 -22.22 19.54 3.81
N GLY A 44 -22.44 20.70 4.45
CA GLY A 44 -23.62 20.98 5.25
C GLY A 44 -23.61 20.31 6.63
N TYR A 45 -22.43 20.16 7.24
CA TYR A 45 -22.28 19.63 8.60
C TYR A 45 -21.42 20.57 9.45
N ASP A 46 -21.91 20.91 10.64
CA ASP A 46 -21.24 21.84 11.55
C ASP A 46 -20.04 21.22 12.27
N SER A 47 -19.91 19.89 12.25
CA SER A 47 -18.82 19.21 12.89
C SER A 47 -18.49 17.85 12.24
N TYR A 48 -17.26 17.39 12.47
CA TYR A 48 -16.84 16.03 12.08
C TYR A 48 -17.76 14.96 12.67
N TYR A 49 -18.22 15.12 13.91
CA TYR A 49 -19.09 14.14 14.56
C TYR A 49 -20.48 14.08 13.93
N ALA A 50 -21.03 15.21 13.49
CA ALA A 50 -22.29 15.24 12.75
C ALA A 50 -22.16 14.52 11.40
N PHE A 51 -21.06 14.78 10.67
CA PHE A 51 -20.73 14.09 9.44
C PHE A 51 -20.52 12.58 9.67
N GLN A 52 -19.73 12.20 10.67
CA GLN A 52 -19.49 10.81 11.03
C GLN A 52 -20.80 10.09 11.40
N GLY A 53 -21.67 10.74 12.21
CA GLY A 53 -22.97 10.19 12.59
C GLY A 53 -23.90 9.94 11.40
N ARG A 54 -23.75 10.68 10.29
CA ARG A 54 -24.54 10.49 9.07
C ARG A 54 -24.03 9.33 8.22
N TYR A 55 -22.71 9.16 8.11
CA TYR A 55 -22.09 8.25 7.11
C TYR A 55 -21.38 7.03 7.71
N ALA A 56 -21.02 7.06 8.99
CA ALA A 56 -20.37 5.93 9.65
C ALA A 56 -21.36 5.14 10.52
N ILE A 57 -21.15 3.83 10.60
CA ILE A 57 -21.84 2.94 11.53
C ILE A 57 -20.86 2.65 12.66
N MET A 58 -21.12 3.26 13.80
CA MET A 58 -20.30 3.12 15.00
C MET A 58 -21.00 2.18 15.98
N VAL A 59 -20.26 1.18 16.49
CA VAL A 59 -20.76 0.25 17.51
C VAL A 59 -19.91 0.41 18.76
N ARG A 60 -20.57 0.54 19.90
CA ARG A 60 -19.91 0.55 21.20
C ARG A 60 -19.45 -0.87 21.51
N LYS A 61 -18.16 -1.05 21.68
CA LYS A 61 -17.56 -2.30 22.17
C LYS A 61 -16.90 -2.06 23.52
N THR A 62 -16.92 -3.10 24.32
CA THR A 62 -16.24 -3.14 25.61
C THR A 62 -15.10 -4.13 25.55
N MET A 63 -13.94 -3.75 26.04
CA MET A 63 -12.74 -4.57 26.11
C MET A 63 -12.14 -4.39 27.52
N GLY A 64 -12.33 -5.38 28.37
CA GLY A 64 -12.08 -5.24 29.82
C GLY A 64 -12.97 -4.15 30.42
N SER A 65 -12.40 -3.23 31.18
CA SER A 65 -13.09 -2.10 31.80
C SER A 65 -13.32 -0.90 30.86
N HIS A 66 -12.78 -0.93 29.64
CA HIS A 66 -12.83 0.19 28.71
C HIS A 66 -13.88 -0.01 27.61
N ALA A 67 -14.76 0.99 27.45
CA ALA A 67 -15.71 1.06 26.34
C ALA A 67 -15.19 2.03 25.27
N PHE A 68 -15.22 1.61 24.00
CA PHE A 68 -14.82 2.43 22.87
C PHE A 68 -15.79 2.28 21.70
N GLN A 69 -15.80 3.29 20.82
CA GLN A 69 -16.59 3.24 19.59
C GLN A 69 -15.76 2.63 18.47
N GLN A 70 -16.25 1.53 17.90
CA GLN A 70 -15.65 0.89 16.75
C GLN A 70 -16.42 1.21 15.48
N LEU A 71 -15.72 1.67 14.45
CA LEU A 71 -16.30 1.79 13.12
C LEU A 71 -16.46 0.39 12.52
N VAL A 72 -17.68 0.00 12.20
CA VAL A 72 -18.01 -1.32 11.64
C VAL A 72 -18.53 -1.26 10.21
N GLY A 73 -18.84 -0.06 9.70
CA GLY A 73 -19.31 0.09 8.33
C GLY A 73 -19.70 1.53 7.99
N TYR A 74 -20.26 1.69 6.81
CA TYR A 74 -20.71 2.99 6.28
C TYR A 74 -22.13 2.89 5.75
N ARG A 75 -22.82 4.02 5.73
CA ARG A 75 -24.20 4.17 5.24
C ARG A 75 -24.34 5.47 4.46
N ASN A 76 -25.41 5.58 3.67
CA ASN A 76 -25.77 6.78 2.90
C ASN A 76 -24.65 7.27 1.95
N LEU A 77 -23.83 6.37 1.42
CA LEU A 77 -22.69 6.73 0.57
C LEU A 77 -23.13 7.42 -0.74
N ASP A 78 -24.27 7.02 -1.30
CA ASP A 78 -24.84 7.66 -2.50
C ASP A 78 -25.16 9.13 -2.26
N GLY A 79 -25.67 9.47 -1.07
CA GLY A 79 -25.92 10.85 -0.66
C GLY A 79 -24.63 11.66 -0.46
N LEU A 80 -23.53 11.00 -0.06
CA LEU A 80 -22.20 11.62 0.00
C LEU A 80 -21.67 11.89 -1.39
N THR A 81 -21.77 10.92 -2.30
CA THR A 81 -21.39 11.04 -3.71
C THR A 81 -22.09 12.22 -4.37
N ALA A 82 -23.42 12.27 -4.26
CA ALA A 82 -24.21 13.37 -4.82
C ALA A 82 -23.79 14.76 -4.31
N LYS A 83 -23.39 14.86 -3.03
CA LYS A 83 -22.88 16.13 -2.47
C LYS A 83 -21.51 16.49 -3.04
N ILE A 84 -20.61 15.52 -3.21
CA ILE A 84 -19.26 15.72 -3.75
C ILE A 84 -19.34 16.18 -5.21
N ASP A 85 -20.21 15.59 -6.00
CA ASP A 85 -20.36 15.89 -7.43
C ASP A 85 -20.72 17.35 -7.72
N HIS A 86 -21.38 18.03 -6.77
CA HIS A 86 -21.75 19.44 -6.93
C HIS A 86 -20.58 20.43 -6.96
N PHE A 87 -19.42 20.06 -6.42
CA PHE A 87 -18.27 20.97 -6.33
C PHE A 87 -16.95 20.32 -6.78
N SER A 88 -16.96 19.07 -7.20
CA SER A 88 -15.80 18.35 -7.70
C SER A 88 -15.91 18.10 -9.22
N TYR A 89 -14.76 18.08 -9.86
CA TYR A 89 -14.62 17.60 -11.22
C TYR A 89 -13.66 16.43 -11.24
N ARG A 90 -14.05 15.36 -11.90
CA ARG A 90 -13.30 14.13 -11.94
C ARG A 90 -13.06 13.68 -13.37
N VAL A 91 -11.83 13.25 -13.63
CA VAL A 91 -11.40 12.66 -14.89
C VAL A 91 -10.81 11.28 -14.58
N LEU A 92 -11.32 10.23 -15.18
CA LEU A 92 -10.78 8.89 -15.06
C LEU A 92 -9.70 8.65 -16.11
N LYS A 93 -8.66 7.91 -15.75
CA LYS A 93 -7.60 7.55 -16.71
C LYS A 93 -8.17 6.84 -17.94
N LYS A 94 -9.12 5.93 -17.75
CA LYS A 94 -9.78 5.19 -18.82
C LYS A 94 -10.54 6.07 -19.84
N ASP A 95 -10.98 7.27 -19.42
CA ASP A 95 -11.75 8.17 -20.27
C ASP A 95 -10.85 9.14 -21.08
N CYS A 96 -9.56 9.26 -20.68
CA CYS A 96 -8.65 10.26 -21.23
C CYS A 96 -7.35 9.70 -21.77
N LEU A 97 -7.01 8.46 -21.44
CA LEU A 97 -5.75 7.83 -21.79
C LEU A 97 -6.03 6.45 -22.39
N ASP A 98 -5.44 6.20 -23.53
CA ASP A 98 -5.35 4.85 -24.10
C ASP A 98 -4.13 4.16 -23.48
N LEU A 99 -4.35 3.48 -22.37
CA LEU A 99 -3.33 2.74 -21.63
C LEU A 99 -3.60 1.25 -21.76
N PRO A 100 -2.55 0.42 -21.88
CA PRO A 100 -2.67 -1.03 -21.84
C PRO A 100 -3.31 -1.53 -20.54
N ASP A 101 -3.77 -2.77 -20.54
CA ASP A 101 -4.44 -3.37 -19.38
C ASP A 101 -3.50 -3.59 -18.19
N LYS A 102 -4.09 -3.57 -17.00
CA LYS A 102 -3.47 -4.03 -15.75
C LYS A 102 -3.87 -5.48 -15.51
N ILE A 103 -2.90 -6.36 -15.39
CA ILE A 103 -3.10 -7.78 -15.07
C ILE A 103 -2.66 -8.02 -13.65
N TYR A 104 -3.50 -8.63 -12.82
CA TYR A 104 -3.18 -8.92 -11.43
C TYR A 104 -3.12 -10.41 -11.18
N THR A 105 -2.06 -10.86 -10.52
CA THR A 105 -1.86 -12.26 -10.18
C THR A 105 -1.28 -12.40 -8.77
N VAL A 106 -1.33 -13.62 -8.25
CA VAL A 106 -0.78 -13.96 -6.93
C VAL A 106 0.16 -15.15 -7.09
N ARG A 107 1.35 -15.03 -6.52
CA ARG A 107 2.27 -16.15 -6.35
C ARG A 107 2.25 -16.57 -4.88
N TYR A 108 1.77 -17.77 -4.61
CA TYR A 108 1.76 -18.31 -3.26
C TYR A 108 3.13 -18.85 -2.89
N VAL A 109 3.62 -18.45 -1.71
CA VAL A 109 4.93 -18.80 -1.18
C VAL A 109 4.77 -19.52 0.15
N GLY A 110 5.34 -20.72 0.26
CA GLY A 110 5.33 -21.47 1.52
C GLY A 110 6.35 -20.95 2.52
N MET A 111 6.13 -21.23 3.80
CA MET A 111 7.11 -20.97 4.87
C MET A 111 8.07 -22.13 5.04
N THR A 112 9.29 -21.86 5.51
CA THR A 112 10.19 -22.89 6.05
C THR A 112 9.70 -23.35 7.44
N ALA A 113 10.19 -24.50 7.93
CA ALA A 113 9.81 -24.99 9.26
C ALA A 113 10.16 -24.00 10.37
N GLU A 114 11.31 -23.32 10.24
CA GLU A 114 11.76 -22.27 11.15
C GLU A 114 10.80 -21.07 11.13
N GLN A 115 10.44 -20.58 9.96
CA GLN A 115 9.45 -19.50 9.82
C GLN A 115 8.10 -19.86 10.45
N VAL A 116 7.60 -21.09 10.24
CA VAL A 116 6.34 -21.56 10.82
C VAL A 116 6.39 -21.52 12.36
N SER A 117 7.50 -21.98 12.95
CA SER A 117 7.70 -21.97 14.40
C SER A 117 7.67 -20.54 14.94
N MET A 118 8.51 -19.67 14.42
CA MET A 118 8.62 -18.26 14.84
C MET A 118 7.30 -17.50 14.61
N TYR A 119 6.69 -17.69 13.46
CA TYR A 119 5.41 -17.05 13.12
C TYR A 119 4.31 -17.40 14.12
N ASN A 120 4.18 -18.70 14.48
CA ASN A 120 3.18 -19.15 15.42
C ASN A 120 3.44 -18.62 16.85
N GLN A 121 4.70 -18.50 17.29
CA GLN A 121 5.04 -17.90 18.58
C GLN A 121 4.62 -16.42 18.63
N ILE A 122 4.99 -15.62 17.64
CA ILE A 122 4.62 -14.20 17.58
C ILE A 122 3.10 -14.02 17.45
N ARG A 123 2.43 -14.86 16.64
CA ARG A 123 0.97 -14.83 16.51
C ARG A 123 0.27 -15.12 17.82
N LYS A 124 0.72 -16.15 18.55
CA LYS A 124 0.16 -16.49 19.87
C LYS A 124 0.33 -15.33 20.86
N HIS A 125 1.50 -14.71 20.88
CA HIS A 125 1.75 -13.53 21.72
C HIS A 125 0.81 -12.37 21.35
N ALA A 126 0.65 -12.08 20.07
CA ALA A 126 -0.27 -11.03 19.60
C ALA A 126 -1.72 -11.30 20.02
N MET A 127 -2.17 -12.56 19.98
CA MET A 127 -3.52 -12.94 20.42
C MET A 127 -3.69 -12.72 21.95
N VAL A 128 -2.73 -13.11 22.76
CA VAL A 128 -2.75 -12.86 24.21
C VAL A 128 -2.83 -11.36 24.51
N LEU A 129 -2.07 -10.52 23.80
CA LEU A 129 -2.16 -9.07 23.94
C LEU A 129 -3.55 -8.53 23.60
N LEU A 130 -4.23 -9.09 22.60
CA LEU A 130 -5.60 -8.70 22.22
C LEU A 130 -6.63 -9.16 23.27
N GLU A 131 -6.46 -10.33 23.88
CA GLU A 131 -7.35 -10.87 24.89
C GLU A 131 -7.27 -10.09 26.22
N ASN A 132 -6.07 -9.65 26.59
CA ASN A 132 -5.85 -8.87 27.83
C ASN A 132 -6.47 -7.47 27.81
N GLY A 133 -6.85 -6.93 26.65
CA GLY A 133 -7.79 -5.84 26.50
C GLY A 133 -7.38 -4.46 27.01
N GLU A 134 -6.11 -4.21 27.32
CA GLU A 134 -5.66 -2.89 27.73
C GLU A 134 -5.42 -1.96 26.54
N MET A 135 -5.88 -0.70 26.61
CA MET A 135 -5.65 0.30 25.55
C MET A 135 -4.17 0.56 25.26
N SER A 136 -3.28 0.26 26.19
CA SER A 136 -1.82 0.31 26.03
C SER A 136 -1.29 -0.76 25.07
N THR A 137 -2.08 -1.78 24.73
CA THR A 137 -1.66 -2.92 23.89
C THR A 137 -1.74 -2.65 22.38
N ALA A 138 -2.46 -1.62 21.93
CA ALA A 138 -2.60 -1.34 20.50
C ALA A 138 -1.25 -1.12 19.78
N PRO A 139 -0.29 -0.32 20.28
CA PRO A 139 1.05 -0.21 19.68
C PRO A 139 1.80 -1.53 19.69
N ALA A 140 1.66 -2.33 20.77
CA ALA A 140 2.29 -3.64 20.89
C ALA A 140 1.74 -4.61 19.83
N VAL A 141 0.43 -4.67 19.63
CA VAL A 141 -0.19 -5.50 18.59
C VAL A 141 0.28 -5.10 17.20
N ILE A 142 0.36 -3.79 16.89
CA ILE A 142 0.88 -3.29 15.61
C ILE A 142 2.33 -3.74 15.41
N THR A 143 3.15 -3.69 16.46
CA THR A 143 4.53 -4.19 16.43
C THR A 143 4.58 -5.68 16.13
N GLN A 144 3.72 -6.51 16.74
CA GLN A 144 3.64 -7.93 16.43
C GLN A 144 3.22 -8.19 14.98
N MET A 145 2.27 -7.42 14.45
CA MET A 145 1.88 -7.52 13.04
C MET A 145 3.05 -7.21 12.10
N LEU A 146 3.88 -6.22 12.42
CA LEU A 146 5.11 -5.93 11.66
C LEU A 146 6.11 -7.08 11.73
N ARG A 147 6.30 -7.67 12.92
CA ARG A 147 7.17 -8.83 13.11
C ARG A 147 6.69 -10.05 12.32
N LEU A 148 5.39 -10.31 12.29
CA LEU A 148 4.83 -11.37 11.47
C LEU A 148 5.18 -11.19 9.98
N GLN A 149 5.10 -9.94 9.45
CA GLN A 149 5.52 -9.66 8.08
C GLN A 149 7.03 -9.85 7.86
N GLN A 150 7.85 -9.39 8.82
CA GLN A 150 9.32 -9.58 8.74
C GLN A 150 9.69 -11.06 8.69
N ILE A 151 9.05 -11.91 9.52
CA ILE A 151 9.28 -13.36 9.51
C ILE A 151 8.98 -13.94 8.14
N LEU A 152 7.91 -13.54 7.48
CA LEU A 152 7.59 -14.02 6.13
C LEU A 152 8.64 -13.60 5.09
N SER A 153 9.30 -12.47 5.30
CA SER A 153 10.39 -11.98 4.45
C SER A 153 11.77 -12.60 4.77
N GLY A 154 11.92 -13.35 5.86
CA GLY A 154 13.18 -14.01 6.23
C GLY A 154 14.07 -13.23 7.20
N HIS A 155 13.51 -12.26 7.91
CA HIS A 155 14.21 -11.51 8.94
C HIS A 155 13.29 -11.17 10.12
N LEU A 156 13.87 -10.82 11.26
CA LEU A 156 13.16 -10.33 12.44
C LEU A 156 14.02 -9.34 13.19
N LYS A 157 13.47 -8.17 13.50
CA LYS A 157 14.10 -7.24 14.44
C LYS A 157 13.64 -7.57 15.86
N THR A 158 14.58 -7.89 16.73
CA THR A 158 14.32 -8.19 18.16
C THR A 158 13.98 -6.93 18.94
N ASP A 159 13.56 -7.09 20.21
CA ASP A 159 13.30 -5.96 21.11
C ASP A 159 14.56 -5.18 21.46
N ASP A 160 15.72 -5.85 21.50
CA ASP A 160 17.04 -5.27 21.76
C ASP A 160 17.60 -4.53 20.54
N GLY A 161 16.93 -4.63 19.38
CA GLY A 161 17.28 -3.95 18.15
C GLY A 161 18.13 -4.78 17.20
N ASP A 162 18.51 -5.98 17.58
CA ASP A 162 19.28 -6.90 16.75
C ASP A 162 18.44 -7.47 15.59
N MET A 163 19.10 -7.83 14.51
CA MET A 163 18.47 -8.47 13.37
C MET A 163 18.81 -9.96 13.34
N VAL A 164 17.78 -10.79 13.34
CA VAL A 164 17.87 -12.23 13.14
C VAL A 164 17.47 -12.56 11.72
N TYR A 165 18.22 -13.42 11.04
CA TYR A 165 18.03 -13.80 9.66
C TYR A 165 17.80 -15.29 9.54
N PHE A 166 16.96 -15.68 8.60
CA PHE A 166 16.63 -17.08 8.32
C PHE A 166 16.20 -17.25 6.87
N GLN A 167 16.22 -18.48 6.39
CA GLN A 167 15.82 -18.75 5.01
C GLN A 167 14.34 -18.43 4.78
N SER A 168 14.05 -17.81 3.63
CA SER A 168 12.71 -17.57 3.15
C SER A 168 12.59 -17.97 1.68
N LYS A 169 11.56 -18.71 1.35
CA LYS A 169 11.26 -19.10 -0.03
C LYS A 169 10.78 -17.95 -0.92
N ARG A 170 10.63 -16.74 -0.35
CA ARG A 170 10.24 -15.56 -1.15
C ARG A 170 11.30 -15.14 -2.15
N MET A 171 12.57 -15.25 -1.77
CA MET A 171 13.66 -14.92 -2.68
C MET A 171 13.68 -15.90 -3.86
N ASP A 172 13.51 -17.19 -3.60
CA ASP A 172 13.46 -18.20 -4.65
C ASP A 172 12.27 -17.94 -5.60
N ALA A 173 11.08 -17.65 -5.04
CA ALA A 173 9.90 -17.31 -5.83
C ALA A 173 10.08 -16.02 -6.65
N LEU A 174 10.79 -15.02 -6.13
CA LEU A 174 11.15 -13.82 -6.89
C LEU A 174 12.08 -14.16 -8.06
N GLN A 175 13.10 -14.97 -7.83
CA GLN A 175 14.03 -15.38 -8.88
C GLN A 175 13.33 -16.16 -9.99
N GLU A 176 12.47 -17.14 -9.65
CA GLU A 176 11.63 -17.85 -10.61
C GLU A 176 10.82 -16.88 -11.51
N ILE A 177 10.20 -15.85 -10.90
CA ILE A 177 9.44 -14.84 -11.64
C ILE A 177 10.35 -14.01 -12.58
N LEU A 178 11.56 -13.67 -12.13
CA LEU A 178 12.51 -12.91 -12.94
C LEU A 178 13.08 -13.75 -14.10
N ASP A 179 13.31 -15.04 -13.87
CA ASP A 179 13.80 -15.97 -14.90
C ASP A 179 12.74 -16.23 -16.01
N GLU A 180 11.45 -16.09 -15.65
CA GLU A 180 10.33 -16.19 -16.59
C GLU A 180 10.09 -14.88 -17.39
N HIS A 181 10.88 -13.78 -17.13
CA HIS A 181 10.60 -12.45 -17.67
C HIS A 181 11.85 -11.75 -18.24
N ASP A 182 11.84 -11.47 -19.53
CA ASP A 182 12.98 -10.83 -20.21
C ASP A 182 13.05 -9.30 -20.04
N GLY A 183 11.96 -8.65 -19.62
CA GLY A 183 11.82 -7.20 -19.52
C GLY A 183 12.38 -6.60 -18.23
N LYS A 184 12.20 -5.29 -18.09
CA LYS A 184 12.51 -4.60 -16.83
C LYS A 184 11.41 -4.84 -15.80
N VAL A 185 11.83 -4.98 -14.53
CA VAL A 185 10.96 -5.35 -13.43
C VAL A 185 11.07 -4.33 -12.29
N ILE A 186 9.94 -4.01 -11.70
CA ILE A 186 9.89 -3.26 -10.43
C ILE A 186 9.58 -4.24 -9.31
N VAL A 187 10.38 -4.23 -8.25
CA VAL A 187 10.14 -4.98 -7.03
C VAL A 187 9.88 -4.01 -5.88
N TRP A 188 8.71 -4.12 -5.29
CA TRP A 188 8.32 -3.31 -4.15
C TRP A 188 8.44 -4.11 -2.85
N SER A 189 9.18 -3.59 -1.89
CA SER A 189 9.15 -4.08 -0.51
C SER A 189 9.00 -2.95 0.50
N ARG A 190 8.26 -3.24 1.55
CA ARG A 190 8.06 -2.34 2.68
C ARG A 190 9.33 -2.18 3.51
N PHE A 191 10.12 -3.24 3.63
CA PHE A 191 11.26 -3.30 4.54
C PHE A 191 12.56 -2.96 3.81
N ARG A 192 13.33 -2.07 4.42
CA ARG A 192 14.64 -1.66 3.93
C ARG A 192 15.61 -2.84 3.80
N TYR A 193 15.57 -3.75 4.76
CA TYR A 193 16.37 -4.96 4.74
C TYR A 193 16.09 -5.83 3.52
N ASP A 194 14.80 -6.07 3.21
CA ASP A 194 14.43 -6.82 2.01
C ASP A 194 15.04 -6.19 0.74
N ILE A 195 14.93 -4.86 0.61
CA ILE A 195 15.45 -4.14 -0.56
C ILE A 195 16.95 -4.39 -0.73
N GLN A 196 17.72 -4.29 0.37
CA GLN A 196 19.15 -4.52 0.36
C GLN A 196 19.49 -5.96 0.01
N GLN A 197 18.80 -6.94 0.61
CA GLN A 197 19.03 -8.36 0.36
C GLN A 197 18.65 -8.76 -1.08
N ILE A 198 17.51 -8.25 -1.58
CA ILE A 198 17.10 -8.51 -2.96
C ILE A 198 18.15 -7.98 -3.94
N VAL A 199 18.61 -6.74 -3.79
CA VAL A 199 19.60 -6.15 -4.68
C VAL A 199 20.94 -6.92 -4.61
N SER A 200 21.41 -7.22 -3.41
CA SER A 200 22.65 -8.00 -3.23
C SER A 200 22.55 -9.37 -3.92
N LYS A 201 21.44 -10.10 -3.69
CA LYS A 201 21.27 -11.44 -4.25
C LYS A 201 21.07 -11.43 -5.76
N LEU A 202 20.34 -10.46 -6.30
CA LEU A 202 20.15 -10.33 -7.74
C LEU A 202 21.47 -9.95 -8.46
N ASN A 203 22.26 -9.04 -7.89
CA ASN A 203 23.56 -8.68 -8.45
C ASN A 203 24.57 -9.84 -8.37
N GLU A 204 24.52 -10.65 -7.30
CA GLU A 204 25.33 -11.87 -7.20
C GLU A 204 24.97 -12.89 -8.29
N ASN A 205 23.68 -13.08 -8.58
CA ASN A 205 23.21 -14.13 -9.50
C ASN A 205 23.21 -13.71 -10.97
N TYR A 206 22.91 -12.44 -11.28
CA TYR A 206 22.74 -11.95 -12.66
C TYR A 206 23.84 -10.96 -13.11
N GLY A 207 24.77 -10.61 -12.23
CA GLY A 207 25.86 -9.69 -12.50
C GLY A 207 25.67 -8.32 -11.87
N GLU A 208 26.79 -7.65 -11.58
CA GLU A 208 26.81 -6.33 -10.95
C GLU A 208 26.05 -5.30 -11.79
N GLY A 209 25.20 -4.51 -11.13
CA GLY A 209 24.38 -3.49 -11.80
C GLY A 209 23.08 -4.00 -12.40
N TYR A 210 22.74 -5.30 -12.26
CA TYR A 210 21.45 -5.85 -12.69
C TYR A 210 20.28 -5.26 -11.89
N ALA A 211 20.47 -5.06 -10.58
CA ALA A 211 19.47 -4.51 -9.67
C ALA A 211 19.99 -3.26 -8.94
N ALA A 212 19.09 -2.29 -8.72
CA ALA A 212 19.41 -1.09 -7.96
C ALA A 212 18.38 -0.81 -6.87
N ALA A 213 18.85 -0.32 -5.69
CA ALA A 213 18.05 -0.06 -4.51
C ALA A 213 17.58 1.40 -4.45
N TYR A 214 16.26 1.61 -4.27
CA TYR A 214 15.66 2.94 -4.14
C TYR A 214 14.86 3.05 -2.83
N TYR A 215 15.44 3.67 -1.82
CA TYR A 215 14.82 3.86 -0.50
C TYR A 215 15.31 5.15 0.17
N GLY A 216 14.97 5.35 1.46
CA GLY A 216 15.22 6.61 2.17
C GLY A 216 16.67 7.11 2.16
N ASP A 217 17.65 6.20 2.21
CA ASP A 217 19.08 6.54 2.27
C ASP A 217 19.76 6.64 0.89
N THR A 218 19.06 6.31 -0.20
CA THR A 218 19.59 6.52 -1.55
C THR A 218 19.79 8.02 -1.77
N SER A 219 20.98 8.44 -2.17
CA SER A 219 21.30 9.84 -2.44
C SER A 219 20.47 10.40 -3.59
N ASP A 220 20.28 11.72 -3.66
CA ASP A 220 19.49 12.33 -4.75
C ASP A 220 20.17 12.14 -6.12
N GLU A 221 21.48 12.08 -6.17
CA GLU A 221 22.26 11.80 -7.38
C GLU A 221 22.02 10.36 -7.84
N ASP A 222 22.16 9.38 -6.93
CA ASP A 222 21.91 7.97 -7.24
C ASP A 222 20.45 7.74 -7.66
N ARG A 223 19.50 8.42 -7.00
CA ARG A 223 18.08 8.34 -7.39
C ARG A 223 17.87 8.75 -8.83
N ASN A 224 18.48 9.86 -9.28
CA ASN A 224 18.36 10.31 -10.65
C ASN A 224 19.03 9.36 -11.62
N ASN A 225 20.23 8.87 -11.31
CA ASN A 225 20.95 7.92 -12.14
C ASN A 225 20.19 6.59 -12.29
N ILE A 226 19.63 6.06 -11.19
CA ILE A 226 18.81 4.84 -11.21
C ILE A 226 17.60 5.01 -12.15
N ILE A 227 16.90 6.15 -12.10
CA ILE A 227 15.73 6.39 -12.94
C ILE A 227 16.13 6.47 -14.43
N ILE A 228 17.17 7.24 -14.75
CA ILE A 228 17.66 7.41 -16.12
C ILE A 228 18.10 6.05 -16.69
N ASN A 229 18.91 5.30 -15.94
CA ASN A 229 19.41 3.99 -16.34
C ASN A 229 18.28 2.96 -16.48
N PHE A 230 17.30 2.99 -15.58
CA PHE A 230 16.16 2.07 -15.64
C PHE A 230 15.25 2.36 -16.84
N GLN A 231 15.05 3.64 -17.20
CA GLN A 231 14.24 4.04 -18.35
C GLN A 231 14.98 3.84 -19.71
N ASN A 232 16.25 3.57 -19.71
CA ASN A 232 16.99 3.21 -20.91
C ASN A 232 16.85 1.70 -21.20
N PRO A 233 16.16 1.27 -22.27
CA PRO A 233 15.93 -0.15 -22.54
C PRO A 233 17.22 -0.97 -22.71
N ASP A 234 18.28 -0.34 -23.23
CA ASP A 234 19.56 -1.00 -23.52
C ASP A 234 20.50 -1.07 -22.30
N HIS A 235 20.16 -0.39 -21.19
CA HIS A 235 20.98 -0.39 -19.98
C HIS A 235 20.86 -1.72 -19.22
N PRO A 236 21.96 -2.27 -18.67
CA PRO A 236 21.95 -3.54 -17.94
C PRO A 236 21.11 -3.56 -16.66
N LEU A 237 20.75 -2.39 -16.10
CA LEU A 237 19.84 -2.31 -14.98
C LEU A 237 18.44 -2.82 -15.36
N LYS A 238 18.13 -4.04 -14.94
CA LYS A 238 16.85 -4.73 -15.23
C LYS A 238 15.86 -4.64 -14.09
N CYS A 239 16.34 -4.58 -12.84
CA CYS A 239 15.49 -4.66 -11.66
C CYS A 239 15.59 -3.39 -10.80
N PHE A 240 14.47 -2.66 -10.71
CA PHE A 240 14.30 -1.54 -9.79
C PHE A 240 13.70 -2.06 -8.48
N VAL A 241 14.43 -2.00 -7.38
CA VAL A 241 13.98 -2.49 -6.07
C VAL A 241 13.77 -1.33 -5.12
N GLY A 242 12.54 -1.08 -4.68
CA GLY A 242 12.26 0.11 -3.92
C GLY A 242 11.21 -0.02 -2.82
N ASN A 243 11.19 1.00 -1.95
CA ASN A 243 10.11 1.17 -0.98
C ASN A 243 8.99 2.01 -1.62
N PRO A 244 7.76 1.49 -1.72
CA PRO A 244 6.67 2.19 -2.38
C PRO A 244 6.29 3.51 -1.69
N ALA A 245 6.52 3.67 -0.39
CA ALA A 245 6.28 4.91 0.32
C ALA A 245 7.31 6.00 -0.01
N THR A 246 8.54 5.64 -0.37
CA THR A 246 9.60 6.57 -0.78
C THR A 246 9.56 6.84 -2.28
N ALA A 247 9.43 5.80 -3.08
CA ALA A 247 9.44 5.86 -4.54
C ALA A 247 8.04 6.11 -5.16
N GLY A 248 7.00 6.13 -4.34
CA GLY A 248 5.61 6.30 -4.80
C GLY A 248 5.27 7.70 -5.32
N TYR A 249 6.18 8.70 -5.23
CA TYR A 249 5.90 10.07 -5.66
C TYR A 249 6.81 10.50 -6.82
N GLY A 250 6.20 10.97 -7.91
CA GLY A 250 6.88 11.69 -8.98
C GLY A 250 7.67 10.87 -10.00
N LEU A 251 7.92 9.57 -9.77
CA LEU A 251 8.71 8.75 -10.67
C LEU A 251 7.91 8.26 -11.89
N THR A 252 8.61 8.07 -13.00
CA THR A 252 8.11 7.40 -14.20
C THR A 252 9.01 6.17 -14.43
N LEU A 253 8.41 4.98 -14.45
CA LEU A 253 9.09 3.70 -14.61
C LEU A 253 8.37 2.84 -15.67
N THR A 254 8.06 3.44 -16.81
CA THR A 254 7.23 2.85 -17.87
C THR A 254 7.96 1.81 -18.73
N GLU A 255 9.27 1.68 -18.60
CA GLU A 255 10.01 0.57 -19.24
C GLU A 255 9.70 -0.77 -18.57
N ALA A 256 9.21 -0.78 -17.32
CA ALA A 256 8.77 -2.00 -16.67
C ALA A 256 7.32 -2.33 -17.04
N ASN A 257 7.09 -3.58 -17.39
CA ASN A 257 5.76 -4.17 -17.58
C ASN A 257 5.47 -5.33 -16.59
N LEU A 258 6.39 -5.60 -15.68
CA LEU A 258 6.22 -6.50 -14.55
C LEU A 258 6.51 -5.77 -13.24
N VAL A 259 5.59 -5.90 -12.28
CA VAL A 259 5.71 -5.31 -10.94
C VAL A 259 5.46 -6.38 -9.89
N VAL A 260 6.44 -6.64 -9.04
CA VAL A 260 6.35 -7.66 -7.98
C VAL A 260 6.24 -6.96 -6.63
N TYR A 261 5.21 -7.29 -5.87
CA TYR A 261 5.08 -6.89 -4.47
C TYR A 261 5.64 -7.98 -3.57
N TYR A 262 6.90 -7.84 -3.21
CA TYR A 262 7.61 -8.75 -2.32
C TYR A 262 7.04 -8.71 -0.90
N ALA A 263 6.72 -7.53 -0.40
CA ALA A 263 5.99 -7.32 0.86
C ALA A 263 5.05 -6.12 0.74
N ASN A 264 3.76 -6.34 0.94
CA ASN A 264 2.72 -5.31 0.88
C ASN A 264 2.62 -4.50 2.18
N ASP A 265 2.03 -3.31 2.09
CA ASP A 265 1.60 -2.49 3.23
C ASP A 265 0.07 -2.39 3.25
N PHE A 266 -0.50 -2.08 4.42
CA PHE A 266 -1.93 -1.77 4.60
C PHE A 266 -2.36 -0.42 3.97
N ASN A 267 -1.44 0.36 3.44
CA ASN A 267 -1.72 1.67 2.89
C ASN A 267 -2.14 1.59 1.42
N LEU A 268 -3.44 1.77 1.17
CA LEU A 268 -4.00 1.75 -0.17
C LEU A 268 -3.44 2.86 -1.06
N GLU A 269 -3.22 4.06 -0.52
CA GLU A 269 -2.66 5.18 -1.29
C GLU A 269 -1.28 4.84 -1.84
N THR A 270 -0.41 4.30 -0.98
CA THR A 270 0.93 3.84 -1.36
C THR A 270 0.86 2.76 -2.45
N ARG A 271 -0.08 1.81 -2.33
CA ARG A 271 -0.30 0.75 -3.32
C ARG A 271 -0.71 1.34 -4.68
N ILE A 272 -1.74 2.18 -4.72
CA ILE A 272 -2.22 2.80 -5.96
C ILE A 272 -1.13 3.65 -6.62
N GLN A 273 -0.43 4.45 -5.83
CA GLN A 273 0.63 5.32 -6.34
C GLN A 273 1.81 4.53 -6.89
N SER A 274 2.21 3.42 -6.26
CA SER A 274 3.29 2.57 -6.76
C SER A 274 2.90 1.82 -8.04
N GLU A 275 1.66 1.39 -8.20
CA GLU A 275 1.15 0.84 -9.46
C GLU A 275 1.24 1.86 -10.60
N ASP A 276 0.89 3.10 -10.32
CA ASP A 276 0.90 4.19 -11.27
C ASP A 276 2.30 4.68 -11.68
N ARG A 277 3.37 4.04 -11.17
CA ARG A 277 4.74 4.28 -11.67
C ARG A 277 5.01 3.56 -12.98
N ALA A 278 4.52 2.33 -13.13
CA ALA A 278 4.62 1.55 -14.36
C ALA A 278 3.44 1.83 -15.32
N HIS A 279 2.21 1.89 -14.80
CA HIS A 279 1.00 2.11 -15.58
C HIS A 279 0.69 3.61 -15.72
N ARG A 280 1.39 4.26 -16.64
CA ARG A 280 1.37 5.71 -16.85
C ARG A 280 1.48 6.03 -18.36
N ILE A 281 1.26 7.28 -18.72
CA ILE A 281 1.49 7.80 -20.09
C ILE A 281 2.91 7.40 -20.54
N GLY A 282 2.98 6.75 -21.71
CA GLY A 282 4.21 6.18 -22.25
C GLY A 282 4.33 4.67 -22.12
N GLN A 283 3.50 4.01 -21.29
CA GLN A 283 3.44 2.55 -21.24
C GLN A 283 2.81 1.98 -22.51
N LYS A 284 3.51 1.02 -23.13
CA LYS A 284 3.09 0.38 -24.40
C LYS A 284 2.58 -1.05 -24.20
N ASN A 285 2.90 -1.68 -23.07
CA ASN A 285 2.61 -3.08 -22.80
C ASN A 285 1.64 -3.22 -21.62
N ASN A 286 0.89 -4.32 -21.59
CA ASN A 286 0.12 -4.68 -20.40
C ASN A 286 1.05 -4.79 -19.20
N VAL A 287 0.64 -4.24 -18.06
CA VAL A 287 1.44 -4.27 -16.84
C VAL A 287 0.92 -5.38 -15.93
N THR A 288 1.76 -6.36 -15.66
CA THR A 288 1.45 -7.46 -14.73
C THR A 288 1.91 -7.12 -13.32
N TYR A 289 1.00 -7.22 -12.38
CA TYR A 289 1.24 -7.04 -10.94
C TYR A 289 1.18 -8.39 -10.24
N VAL A 290 2.26 -8.80 -9.61
CA VAL A 290 2.37 -10.06 -8.88
C VAL A 290 2.47 -9.77 -7.39
N ASP A 291 1.53 -10.27 -6.60
CA ASP A 291 1.62 -10.24 -5.14
C ASP A 291 2.23 -11.56 -4.63
N LEU A 292 3.37 -11.50 -3.92
CA LEU A 292 3.89 -12.65 -3.18
C LEU A 292 3.12 -12.79 -1.86
N ILE A 293 2.41 -13.89 -1.70
CA ILE A 293 1.52 -14.10 -0.55
C ILE A 293 1.82 -15.45 0.10
N THR A 294 1.95 -15.45 1.41
CA THR A 294 1.95 -16.69 2.20
C THR A 294 0.53 -16.95 2.70
N GLU A 295 -0.01 -18.12 2.36
CA GLU A 295 -1.40 -18.49 2.73
C GLU A 295 -1.62 -18.53 4.24
N ARG A 296 -2.81 -18.17 4.69
CA ARG A 296 -3.26 -18.19 6.09
C ARG A 296 -2.41 -17.33 7.03
N THR A 297 -1.80 -16.28 6.48
CA THR A 297 -0.94 -15.35 7.22
C THR A 297 -1.44 -13.92 7.16
N ILE A 298 -0.63 -13.02 7.74
CA ILE A 298 -0.86 -11.57 7.71
C ILE A 298 -0.89 -11.02 6.27
N ASP A 299 -0.21 -11.65 5.30
CA ASP A 299 -0.22 -11.21 3.90
C ASP A 299 -1.62 -11.24 3.31
N GLU A 300 -2.37 -12.33 3.51
CA GLU A 300 -3.77 -12.40 3.06
C GLU A 300 -4.65 -11.34 3.71
N GLN A 301 -4.42 -11.05 4.99
CA GLN A 301 -5.18 -10.03 5.71
C GLN A 301 -4.89 -8.62 5.14
N ILE A 302 -3.65 -8.35 4.76
CA ILE A 302 -3.27 -7.08 4.12
C ILE A 302 -3.97 -6.95 2.78
N VAL A 303 -3.89 -7.97 1.92
CA VAL A 303 -4.53 -7.93 0.60
C VAL A 303 -6.05 -7.81 0.72
N LYS A 304 -6.69 -8.54 1.64
CA LYS A 304 -8.13 -8.41 1.94
C LYS A 304 -8.48 -6.99 2.40
N ALA A 305 -7.68 -6.40 3.28
CA ALA A 305 -7.91 -5.04 3.77
C ALA A 305 -7.75 -3.98 2.67
N LEU A 306 -6.77 -4.15 1.76
CA LEU A 306 -6.60 -3.28 0.61
C LEU A 306 -7.80 -3.37 -0.33
N ARG A 307 -8.30 -4.57 -0.62
CA ARG A 307 -9.51 -4.82 -1.43
C ARG A 307 -10.72 -4.13 -0.83
N ALA A 308 -11.00 -4.37 0.46
CA ALA A 308 -12.15 -3.75 1.13
C ALA A 308 -12.11 -2.21 1.07
N LYS A 309 -10.94 -1.59 1.16
CA LYS A 309 -10.79 -0.13 1.03
C LYS A 309 -11.07 0.37 -0.38
N ILE A 310 -10.67 -0.39 -1.40
CA ILE A 310 -10.97 -0.06 -2.81
C ILE A 310 -12.47 -0.13 -3.05
N ASP A 311 -13.15 -1.18 -2.58
CA ASP A 311 -14.60 -1.35 -2.75
C ASP A 311 -15.39 -0.19 -2.14
N ILE A 312 -14.99 0.25 -0.94
CA ILE A 312 -15.61 1.39 -0.26
C ILE A 312 -15.33 2.69 -1.03
N GLY A 313 -14.09 2.90 -1.48
CA GLY A 313 -13.72 4.05 -2.30
C GLY A 313 -14.50 4.08 -3.62
N ALA A 314 -14.63 2.95 -4.29
CA ALA A 314 -15.37 2.79 -5.53
C ALA A 314 -16.85 3.15 -5.36
N LYS A 315 -17.51 2.70 -4.29
CA LYS A 315 -18.91 3.05 -3.99
C LYS A 315 -19.13 4.54 -3.81
N VAL A 316 -18.22 5.26 -3.14
CA VAL A 316 -18.36 6.71 -2.90
C VAL A 316 -18.03 7.51 -4.14
N LEU A 317 -17.08 7.04 -4.95
CA LEU A 317 -16.59 7.78 -6.11
C LEU A 317 -17.22 7.31 -7.43
N GLY A 318 -18.09 6.29 -7.41
CA GLY A 318 -18.68 5.70 -8.61
C GLY A 318 -17.66 5.00 -9.50
N GLU A 319 -16.57 4.46 -8.93
CA GLU A 319 -15.58 3.67 -9.65
C GLU A 319 -16.01 2.21 -9.78
N GLU A 320 -15.77 1.61 -10.92
CA GLU A 320 -15.77 0.15 -11.03
C GLU A 320 -14.62 -0.42 -10.18
N ALA A 321 -14.90 -1.50 -9.45
CA ALA A 321 -13.87 -2.18 -8.67
C ALA A 321 -12.69 -2.54 -9.58
N LYS A 322 -11.46 -2.25 -9.12
CA LYS A 322 -10.27 -2.54 -9.92
C LYS A 322 -10.15 -4.04 -10.16
N GLN A 323 -9.75 -4.43 -11.37
CA GLN A 323 -9.76 -5.80 -11.88
C GLN A 323 -9.01 -6.83 -11.01
N TRP A 324 -7.95 -6.42 -10.28
CA TRP A 324 -7.22 -7.30 -9.38
C TRP A 324 -8.04 -7.79 -8.16
N LEU A 325 -9.22 -7.19 -7.92
CA LEU A 325 -10.18 -7.65 -6.91
C LEU A 325 -10.92 -8.92 -7.32
N SER A 326 -11.01 -9.20 -8.61
CA SER A 326 -11.75 -10.35 -9.14
C SER A 326 -11.03 -11.69 -8.98
N LEU A 327 -9.75 -11.68 -8.63
CA LEU A 327 -8.99 -12.89 -8.34
C LEU A 327 -9.38 -13.43 -6.97
N THR A 328 -10.54 -14.09 -6.91
CA THR A 328 -10.92 -14.87 -5.74
C THR A 328 -9.95 -16.06 -5.67
N PRO A 329 -9.30 -16.34 -4.53
CA PRO A 329 -8.58 -17.59 -4.37
C PRO A 329 -9.57 -18.72 -4.67
N LYS A 330 -9.26 -19.59 -5.63
CA LYS A 330 -10.05 -20.82 -5.83
C LYS A 330 -10.11 -21.53 -4.49
N LYS A 331 -11.35 -21.89 -4.07
CA LYS A 331 -11.61 -22.67 -2.86
C LYS A 331 -10.88 -24.00 -2.90
#